data_98588ebb6bdae89137d9540124bb138c
#
_entry.id   98588ebb6bdae89137d9540124bb138c
#
_cell.length_a   1.000
_cell.length_b   1.000
_cell.length_c   1.000
_cell.angle_alpha   90.00
_cell.angle_beta   90.00
_cell.angle_gamma   90.00
#
_symmetry.space_group_name_H-M   'P 1'
#
loop_
_entity.id
_entity.type
_entity.pdbx_description
1 polymer ?
#
loop_
_entity_poly.entity_id
_entity_poly.type
_entity_poly.pdbx_seq_one_letter_code
_entity_poly.pdbx_strand_id
1 'polypeptide(L)' 'MNAEIKKYLEESLQNKKGLTFYVNGNTVNGYVIRIVDDVTVEVRNQSSSKVLVFLDRLDAIAMS' A
#
# COMPACT_ATOMS: atom_id res chain seq x y z
N MET A 1 -11.30 1.23 -7.18
CA MET A 1 -10.47 0.32 -6.34
C MET A 1 -11.28 -0.96 -6.11
N ASN A 2 -10.66 -2.12 -6.30
CA ASN A 2 -11.42 -3.34 -6.06
C ASN A 2 -11.52 -3.64 -4.56
N ALA A 3 -12.52 -4.43 -4.19
CA ALA A 3 -12.86 -4.65 -2.78
C ALA A 3 -11.75 -5.36 -1.99
N GLU A 4 -11.02 -6.25 -2.63
CA GLU A 4 -9.94 -6.97 -1.95
C GLU A 4 -8.76 -6.05 -1.65
N ILE A 5 -8.39 -5.21 -2.59
CA ILE A 5 -7.33 -4.22 -2.37
C ILE A 5 -7.74 -3.26 -1.27
N LYS A 6 -8.97 -2.77 -1.32
CA LYS A 6 -9.48 -1.84 -0.31
C LYS A 6 -9.41 -2.43 1.09
N LYS A 7 -9.76 -3.71 1.22
CA LYS A 7 -9.72 -4.43 2.49
C LYS A 7 -8.30 -4.49 3.05
N TYR A 8 -7.31 -4.81 2.21
CA TYR A 8 -5.91 -4.86 2.60
C TYR A 8 -5.43 -3.48 3.07
N LEU A 9 -5.78 -2.45 2.31
CA LEU A 9 -5.36 -1.08 2.64
C LEU A 9 -5.97 -0.60 3.94
N GLU A 10 -7.25 -0.88 4.15
CA GLU A 10 -7.93 -0.47 5.37
C GLU A 10 -7.39 -1.19 6.60
N GLU A 11 -7.08 -2.47 6.47
CA GLU A 11 -6.52 -3.22 7.57
C GLU A 11 -5.12 -2.72 7.93
N SER A 12 -4.31 -2.43 6.92
CA SER A 12 -3.00 -1.84 7.15
C SER A 12 -3.11 -0.47 7.83
N LEU A 13 -4.03 0.36 7.37
CA LEU A 13 -4.26 1.69 7.94
C LEU A 13 -4.67 1.63 9.40
N GLN A 14 -5.62 0.75 9.73
CA GLN A 14 -6.18 0.68 11.08
C GLN A 14 -5.25 -0.01 12.06
N ASN A 15 -4.54 -1.05 11.62
CA ASN A 15 -3.77 -1.91 12.51
C ASN A 15 -2.27 -1.82 12.28
N LYS A 16 -1.82 -0.95 11.40
CA LYS A 16 -0.42 -0.78 11.04
C LYS A 16 0.23 -2.08 10.55
N LYS A 17 -0.54 -2.88 9.87
CA LYS A 17 -0.01 -4.12 9.29
C LYS A 17 0.85 -3.81 8.08
N GLY A 18 1.99 -4.48 7.99
CA GLY A 18 2.89 -4.32 6.86
C GLY A 18 2.31 -4.90 5.59
N LEU A 19 2.47 -4.18 4.50
CA LEU A 19 2.12 -4.63 3.18
C LEU A 19 3.35 -4.60 2.29
N THR A 20 3.38 -5.48 1.30
CA THR A 20 4.36 -5.42 0.23
C THR A 20 3.62 -5.17 -1.07
N PHE A 21 3.99 -4.08 -1.73
CA PHE A 21 3.42 -3.70 -3.02
C PHE A 21 4.42 -4.09 -4.10
N TYR A 22 3.97 -4.85 -5.08
CA TYR A 22 4.79 -5.26 -6.22
C TYR A 22 4.41 -4.40 -7.40
N VAL A 23 5.33 -3.56 -7.84
CA VAL A 23 5.07 -2.58 -8.89
C VAL A 23 6.16 -2.69 -9.94
N ASN A 24 5.80 -3.18 -11.11
CA ASN A 24 6.69 -3.23 -12.27
C ASN A 24 8.06 -3.87 -11.95
N GLY A 25 8.04 -5.02 -11.26
CA GLY A 25 9.26 -5.74 -10.91
C GLY A 25 9.99 -5.24 -9.67
N ASN A 26 9.51 -4.15 -9.08
CA ASN A 26 10.07 -3.59 -7.84
C ASN A 26 9.13 -3.85 -6.68
N THR A 27 9.65 -3.76 -5.45
CA THR A 27 8.84 -3.91 -4.26
C THR A 27 8.89 -2.65 -3.40
N VAL A 28 7.75 -2.34 -2.77
CA VAL A 28 7.65 -1.29 -1.77
C VAL A 28 7.02 -1.92 -0.54
N ASN A 29 7.72 -1.87 0.59
CA ASN A 29 7.21 -2.38 1.86
C ASN A 29 6.77 -1.22 2.74
N GLY A 30 5.77 -1.47 3.57
CA GLY A 30 5.38 -0.50 4.56
C GLY A 30 3.93 -0.65 4.98
N TYR A 31 3.47 0.26 5.81
CA TYR A 31 2.07 0.28 6.21
C TYR A 31 1.41 1.57 5.73
N VAL A 32 0.12 1.47 5.47
CA VAL A 32 -0.65 2.59 4.94
C VAL A 32 -0.88 3.62 6.04
N ILE A 33 -0.58 4.87 5.75
CA ILE A 33 -0.86 5.98 6.67
C ILE A 33 -1.99 6.86 6.16
N ARG A 34 -2.32 6.78 4.87
CA ARG A 34 -3.43 7.57 4.31
C ARG A 34 -3.85 6.99 2.97
N ILE A 35 -5.15 6.91 2.75
CA ILE A 35 -5.71 6.60 1.44
C ILE A 35 -6.03 7.94 0.79
N VAL A 36 -5.29 8.29 -0.24
CA VAL A 36 -5.40 9.62 -0.86
C VAL A 36 -6.62 9.71 -1.76
N ASP A 37 -6.76 8.72 -2.65
CA ASP A 37 -7.91 8.62 -3.55
C ASP A 37 -8.04 7.18 -4.03
N ASP A 38 -8.85 6.95 -5.06
CA ASP A 38 -9.12 5.60 -5.57
C ASP A 38 -7.90 4.88 -6.13
N VAL A 39 -6.86 5.60 -6.50
CA VAL A 39 -5.69 5.02 -7.15
C VAL A 39 -4.38 5.33 -6.45
N THR A 40 -4.42 6.03 -5.31
CA THR A 40 -3.19 6.47 -4.65
C THR A 40 -3.28 6.24 -3.15
N VAL A 41 -2.25 5.62 -2.57
CA VAL A 41 -2.11 5.50 -1.12
C VAL A 41 -0.75 6.01 -0.68
N GLU A 42 -0.70 6.48 0.55
CA GLU A 42 0.53 6.94 1.18
C GLU A 42 0.97 5.91 2.21
N VAL A 43 2.23 5.52 2.12
CA VAL A 43 2.80 4.42 2.90
C VAL A 43 4.03 4.92 3.63
N ARG A 44 4.28 4.37 4.80
CA ARG A 44 5.49 4.66 5.58
C ARG A 44 6.26 3.39 5.83
N ASN A 45 7.59 3.50 5.78
CA ASN A 45 8.48 2.40 6.15
C ASN A 45 9.73 2.95 6.83
N GLN A 46 10.69 2.07 7.13
CA GLN A 46 11.91 2.48 7.83
C GLN A 46 12.80 3.41 7.01
N SER A 47 12.71 3.31 5.69
CA SER A 47 13.55 4.10 4.79
C SER A 47 12.95 5.45 4.43
N SER A 48 11.62 5.55 4.48
CA SER A 48 10.92 6.75 4.01
C SER A 48 9.69 7.02 4.87
N SER A 49 9.51 8.27 5.25
CA SER A 49 8.35 8.67 6.02
C SER A 49 7.09 8.76 5.19
N LYS A 50 7.23 8.97 3.89
CA LYS A 50 6.10 9.06 2.96
C LYS A 50 6.48 8.48 1.61
N VAL A 51 5.73 7.49 1.16
CA VAL A 51 5.87 6.91 -0.18
C VAL A 51 4.48 6.89 -0.79
N LEU A 52 4.33 7.47 -1.96
CA LEU A 52 3.06 7.38 -2.70
C LEU A 52 3.11 6.15 -3.59
N VAL A 53 2.12 5.30 -3.43
CA VAL A 53 1.98 4.10 -4.26
C VAL A 53 0.78 4.29 -5.16
N PHE A 54 0.98 4.10 -6.45
CA PHE A 54 -0.06 4.27 -7.45
C PHE A 54 -0.66 2.91 -7.77
N LEU A 55 -1.88 2.69 -7.31
CA LEU A 55 -2.53 1.37 -7.33
C LEU A 55 -2.82 0.86 -8.74
N ASP A 56 -2.95 1.75 -9.69
CA ASP A 56 -3.17 1.36 -11.09
C ASP A 56 -1.95 0.71 -11.73
N ARG A 57 -0.81 0.73 -11.05
CA ARG A 57 0.43 0.10 -11.54
C ARG A 57 0.79 -1.16 -10.77
N LEU A 58 -0.04 -1.58 -9.83
CA LEU A 58 0.25 -2.77 -9.03
C LEU A 58 0.18 -4.04 -9.85
N ASP A 59 1.19 -4.90 -9.66
CA ASP A 59 1.14 -6.28 -10.15
C ASP A 59 0.55 -7.21 -9.10
N ALA A 60 0.86 -6.93 -7.82
CA ALA A 60 0.38 -7.74 -6.71
C ALA A 60 0.53 -6.96 -5.41
N ILE A 61 -0.14 -7.42 -4.38
CA ILE A 61 -0.02 -6.88 -3.02
C ILE A 61 -0.06 -8.05 -2.06
N ALA A 62 0.79 -8.03 -1.05
CA ALA A 62 0.84 -9.06 -0.03
C ALA A 62 0.76 -8.43 1.36
N MET A 63 0.10 -9.12 2.27
CA MET A 63 0.01 -8.71 3.67
C MET A 63 0.86 -9.63 4.52
N SER A 64 1.64 -9.05 5.42
CA SER A 64 2.50 -9.81 6.34
C SER A 64 1.70 -10.46 7.46
#